data_4d70f1082045fa52c4d23453d5dfd026
#
_entry.id   4d70f1082045fa52c4d23453d5dfd026
#
_cell.length_a   1.000
_cell.length_b   1.000
_cell.length_c   1.000
_cell.angle_alpha   90.00
_cell.angle_beta   90.00
_cell.angle_gamma   90.00
#
_symmetry.space_group_name_H-M   'P 1'
#
loop_
_entity.id
_entity.type
_entity.pdbx_description
1 polymer ?
#
loop_
_entity_poly.entity_id
_entity_poly.type
_entity_poly.pdbx_seq_one_letter_code
_entity_poly.pdbx_strand_id
1 'polypeptide(L)'
;MKKILNLFKNPKIKMIIILSFLLFIYTSICAISYAQNISTDIANSVFRLHVIANSDTPQDQDLKYKVRDNLLKYMNEICANCVTKQEAIDLVNKNKNKFGQIAEDTIKEEGYSYNVNIKIGNFQFP
;
A
#
# COMPACT_ATOMS: atom_id res chain seq x y z
N MET A 1 24.35 25.42 33.98
CA MET A 1 22.89 25.20 34.11
C MET A 1 22.10 26.51 34.26
N LYS A 2 22.44 27.46 35.14
CA LYS A 2 21.67 28.70 35.34
C LYS A 2 21.54 29.60 34.10
N LYS A 3 22.52 29.65 33.19
CA LYS A 3 22.45 30.43 31.94
C LYS A 3 21.41 29.87 30.95
N ILE A 4 21.25 28.57 30.88
CA ILE A 4 20.28 27.89 30.00
C ILE A 4 18.86 28.13 30.51
N LEU A 5 18.64 28.05 31.83
CA LEU A 5 17.33 28.34 32.42
C LEU A 5 16.87 29.80 32.19
N ASN A 6 17.80 30.76 32.18
CA ASN A 6 17.47 32.16 31.91
C ASN A 6 17.13 32.44 30.44
N LEU A 7 17.66 31.65 29.48
CA LEU A 7 17.24 31.71 28.08
C LEU A 7 15.75 31.35 27.90
N PHE A 8 15.27 30.38 28.67
CA PHE A 8 13.86 29.98 28.63
C PHE A 8 12.88 30.98 29.26
N LYS A 9 13.36 31.95 30.02
CA LYS A 9 12.53 33.04 30.57
C LYS A 9 12.18 34.12 29.54
N ASN A 10 12.94 34.23 28.45
CA ASN A 10 12.70 35.23 27.43
C ASN A 10 11.53 34.84 26.53
N PRO A 11 10.42 35.63 26.46
CA PRO A 11 9.23 35.29 25.69
C PRO A 11 9.51 35.12 24.17
N LYS A 12 10.49 35.88 23.64
CA LYS A 12 10.91 35.79 22.25
C LYS A 12 11.54 34.42 21.93
N ILE A 13 12.37 33.91 22.86
CA ILE A 13 13.02 32.59 22.69
C ILE A 13 12.00 31.46 22.80
N LYS A 14 11.02 31.54 23.70
CA LYS A 14 9.93 30.58 23.78
C LYS A 14 9.15 30.53 22.46
N MET A 15 8.86 31.68 21.89
CA MET A 15 8.12 31.78 20.63
C MET A 15 8.90 31.13 19.46
N ILE A 16 10.23 31.36 19.39
CA ILE A 16 11.11 30.74 18.40
C ILE A 16 11.14 29.22 18.56
N ILE A 17 11.21 28.69 19.77
CA ILE A 17 11.23 27.27 20.06
C ILE A 17 9.89 26.61 19.63
N ILE A 18 8.77 27.26 19.96
CA ILE A 18 7.43 26.75 19.58
C ILE A 18 7.29 26.73 18.05
N LEU A 19 7.72 27.81 17.39
CA LEU A 19 7.66 27.90 15.93
C LEU A 19 8.53 26.84 15.24
N SER A 20 9.76 26.61 15.77
CA SER A 20 10.66 25.56 15.28
C SER A 20 10.08 24.17 15.48
N PHE A 21 9.42 23.91 16.61
CA PHE A 21 8.77 22.63 16.89
C PHE A 21 7.56 22.37 15.97
N LEU A 22 6.75 23.38 15.71
CA LEU A 22 5.65 23.30 14.75
C LEU A 22 6.14 23.04 13.33
N LEU A 23 7.22 23.71 12.91
CA LEU A 23 7.85 23.49 11.62
C LEU A 23 8.37 22.05 11.50
N PHE A 24 8.98 21.52 12.56
CA PHE A 24 9.47 20.14 12.59
C PHE A 24 8.33 19.11 12.46
N ILE A 25 7.22 19.33 13.17
CA ILE A 25 6.02 18.48 13.05
C ILE A 25 5.46 18.53 11.62
N TYR A 26 5.36 19.74 11.05
CA TYR A 26 4.84 19.91 9.69
C TYR A 26 5.70 19.17 8.65
N THR A 27 7.03 19.32 8.71
CA THR A 27 7.95 18.63 7.80
C THR A 27 7.90 17.11 7.97
N SER A 28 7.73 16.62 9.20
CA SER A 28 7.59 15.18 9.47
C SER A 28 6.32 14.60 8.86
N ILE A 29 5.19 15.30 8.97
CA ILE A 29 3.91 14.88 8.37
C ILE A 29 4.03 14.87 6.83
N CYS A 30 4.63 15.90 6.24
CA CYS A 30 4.84 15.96 4.79
C CYS A 30 5.74 14.82 4.29
N ALA A 31 6.81 14.50 5.03
CA ALA A 31 7.70 13.39 4.67
C ALA A 31 7.01 12.03 4.69
N ILE A 32 6.17 11.77 5.71
CA ILE A 32 5.40 10.53 5.80
C ILE A 32 4.39 10.42 4.64
N SER A 33 3.65 11.50 4.35
CA SER A 33 2.69 11.54 3.25
C SER A 33 3.36 11.33 1.89
N TYR A 34 4.54 11.90 1.68
CA TYR A 34 5.31 11.73 0.46
C TYR A 34 5.80 10.28 0.28
N ALA A 35 6.31 9.66 1.36
CA ALA A 35 6.77 8.27 1.34
C ALA A 35 5.63 7.29 1.02
N GLN A 36 4.43 7.52 1.55
CA GLN A 36 3.27 6.67 1.25
C GLN A 36 2.84 6.76 -0.22
N ASN A 37 2.86 7.95 -0.81
CA ASN A 37 2.52 8.13 -2.22
C ASN A 37 3.53 7.42 -3.15
N ILE A 38 4.82 7.51 -2.85
CA ILE A 38 5.87 6.84 -3.64
C ILE A 38 5.70 5.32 -3.60
N SER A 39 5.41 4.74 -2.45
CA SER A 39 5.28 3.28 -2.31
C SER A 39 4.09 2.72 -3.08
N THR A 40 2.98 3.44 -3.13
CA THR A 40 1.81 3.07 -3.95
C THR A 40 2.13 3.12 -5.44
N ASP A 41 2.86 4.15 -5.88
CA ASP A 41 3.30 4.27 -7.28
C ASP A 41 4.27 3.16 -7.68
N ILE A 42 5.16 2.73 -6.80
CA ILE A 42 6.07 1.61 -7.03
C ILE A 42 5.28 0.31 -7.25
N ALA A 43 4.34 -0.01 -6.37
CA ALA A 43 3.53 -1.22 -6.52
C ALA A 43 2.76 -1.23 -7.85
N ASN A 44 2.10 -0.14 -8.19
CA ASN A 44 1.34 0.00 -9.43
C ASN A 44 2.21 -0.02 -10.69
N SER A 45 3.46 0.44 -10.61
CA SER A 45 4.40 0.42 -11.74
C SER A 45 5.06 -0.95 -11.96
N VAL A 46 5.16 -1.77 -10.91
CA VAL A 46 5.83 -3.07 -10.93
C VAL A 46 4.88 -4.20 -11.30
N PHE A 47 3.66 -4.16 -10.76
CA PHE A 47 2.71 -5.24 -10.90
C PHE A 47 1.56 -4.87 -11.82
N ARG A 48 1.29 -5.75 -12.80
CA ARG A 48 0.04 -5.75 -13.55
C ARG A 48 -0.78 -6.94 -13.08
N LEU A 49 -1.87 -6.67 -12.39
CA LEU A 49 -2.80 -7.70 -11.98
C LEU A 49 -3.72 -8.05 -13.16
N HIS A 50 -3.61 -9.27 -13.64
CA HIS A 50 -4.47 -9.82 -14.67
C HIS A 50 -5.37 -10.90 -14.07
N VAL A 51 -6.65 -10.62 -13.96
CA VAL A 51 -7.65 -11.58 -13.48
C VAL A 51 -8.45 -12.08 -14.66
N ILE A 52 -8.48 -13.40 -14.85
CA ILE A 52 -9.24 -14.07 -15.88
C ILE A 52 -10.52 -14.62 -15.24
N ALA A 53 -11.67 -14.25 -15.80
CA ALA A 53 -12.96 -14.78 -15.36
C ALA A 53 -13.13 -16.25 -15.81
N ASN A 54 -14.00 -16.99 -15.13
CA ASN A 54 -14.31 -18.36 -15.47
C ASN A 54 -15.04 -18.48 -16.84
N SER A 55 -15.86 -17.48 -17.18
CA SER A 55 -16.54 -17.37 -18.47
C SER A 55 -16.81 -15.92 -18.87
N ASP A 56 -17.37 -15.71 -20.06
CA ASP A 56 -17.76 -14.39 -20.57
C ASP A 56 -19.16 -13.95 -20.12
N THR A 57 -19.79 -14.68 -19.20
CA THR A 57 -21.08 -14.28 -18.66
C THR A 57 -20.96 -12.98 -17.85
N PRO A 58 -21.99 -12.11 -17.83
CA PRO A 58 -21.97 -10.88 -17.03
C PRO A 58 -21.66 -11.13 -15.55
N GLN A 59 -22.16 -12.21 -14.98
CA GLN A 59 -21.93 -12.59 -13.59
C GLN A 59 -20.46 -12.91 -13.30
N ASP A 60 -19.81 -13.71 -14.17
CA ASP A 60 -18.39 -14.05 -14.01
C ASP A 60 -17.48 -12.84 -14.28
N GLN A 61 -17.88 -11.93 -15.15
CA GLN A 61 -17.15 -10.68 -15.37
C GLN A 61 -17.28 -9.72 -14.16
N ASP A 62 -18.45 -9.66 -13.53
CA ASP A 62 -18.64 -8.87 -12.29
C ASP A 62 -17.81 -9.45 -11.14
N LEU A 63 -17.84 -10.76 -10.95
CA LEU A 63 -17.03 -11.47 -9.95
C LEU A 63 -15.53 -11.19 -10.16
N LYS A 64 -15.06 -11.22 -11.40
CA LYS A 64 -13.67 -10.88 -11.76
C LYS A 64 -13.27 -9.50 -11.24
N TYR A 65 -14.13 -8.50 -11.39
CA TYR A 65 -13.84 -7.15 -10.92
C TYR A 65 -13.78 -7.06 -9.38
N LYS A 66 -14.66 -7.76 -8.68
CA LYS A 66 -14.66 -7.82 -7.21
C LYS A 66 -13.39 -8.48 -6.68
N VAL A 67 -13.00 -9.62 -7.26
CA VAL A 67 -11.73 -10.28 -6.90
C VAL A 67 -10.54 -9.39 -7.16
N ARG A 68 -10.48 -8.74 -8.33
CA ARG A 68 -9.41 -7.80 -8.68
C ARG A 68 -9.30 -6.67 -7.65
N ASP A 69 -10.39 -6.06 -7.29
CA ASP A 69 -10.40 -4.90 -6.40
C ASP A 69 -9.94 -5.27 -4.98
N ASN A 70 -10.34 -6.44 -4.46
CA ASN A 70 -9.88 -6.95 -3.18
C ASN A 70 -8.37 -7.30 -3.19
N LEU A 71 -7.89 -7.88 -4.28
CA LEU A 71 -6.46 -8.18 -4.45
C LEU A 71 -5.62 -6.90 -4.55
N LEU A 72 -6.10 -5.89 -5.29
CA LEU A 72 -5.42 -4.59 -5.38
C LEU A 72 -5.36 -3.88 -4.03
N LYS A 73 -6.46 -3.92 -3.27
CA LYS A 73 -6.49 -3.35 -1.92
C LYS A 73 -5.44 -3.99 -1.03
N TYR A 74 -5.37 -5.32 -0.99
CA TYR A 74 -4.38 -6.03 -0.20
C TYR A 74 -2.94 -5.76 -0.67
N MET A 75 -2.71 -5.74 -1.98
CA MET A 75 -1.41 -5.41 -2.56
C MET A 75 -0.94 -4.01 -2.13
N ASN A 76 -1.83 -3.03 -2.16
CA ASN A 76 -1.52 -1.67 -1.73
C ASN A 76 -1.22 -1.61 -0.22
N GLU A 77 -1.93 -2.38 0.60
CA GLU A 77 -1.67 -2.47 2.05
C GLU A 77 -0.28 -3.02 2.37
N ILE A 78 0.11 -4.14 1.77
CA ILE A 78 1.42 -4.77 2.05
C ILE A 78 2.58 -3.97 1.45
N CYS A 79 2.38 -3.28 0.33
CA CYS A 79 3.40 -2.48 -0.32
C CYS A 79 3.46 -1.02 0.17
N ALA A 80 2.60 -0.63 1.11
CA ALA A 80 2.49 0.76 1.58
C ALA A 80 3.81 1.35 2.13
N ASN A 81 4.71 0.50 2.63
CA ASN A 81 6.00 0.90 3.18
C ASN A 81 7.20 0.48 2.30
N CYS A 82 6.95 -0.04 1.10
CA CYS A 82 8.04 -0.41 0.18
C CYS A 82 8.72 0.84 -0.36
N VAL A 83 10.04 0.86 -0.27
CA VAL A 83 10.86 1.95 -0.80
C VAL A 83 11.46 1.57 -2.15
N THR A 84 11.68 0.28 -2.39
CA THR A 84 12.28 -0.24 -3.60
C THR A 84 11.37 -1.21 -4.34
N LYS A 85 11.58 -1.31 -5.65
CA LYS A 85 10.93 -2.28 -6.52
C LYS A 85 11.15 -3.72 -6.05
N GLN A 86 12.36 -4.04 -5.60
CA GLN A 86 12.72 -5.39 -5.16
C GLN A 86 11.97 -5.78 -3.89
N GLU A 87 11.85 -4.87 -2.92
CA GLU A 87 11.06 -5.10 -1.70
C GLU A 87 9.60 -5.42 -2.03
N ALA A 88 9.00 -4.69 -2.97
CA ALA A 88 7.62 -4.95 -3.41
C ALA A 88 7.49 -6.35 -4.04
N ILE A 89 8.41 -6.76 -4.90
CA ILE A 89 8.45 -8.09 -5.52
C ILE A 89 8.57 -9.18 -4.46
N ASP A 90 9.49 -9.03 -3.51
CA ASP A 90 9.72 -10.03 -2.45
C ASP A 90 8.52 -10.16 -1.53
N LEU A 91 7.88 -9.05 -1.16
CA LEU A 91 6.66 -9.04 -0.34
C LEU A 91 5.48 -9.73 -1.03
N VAL A 92 5.26 -9.46 -2.31
CA VAL A 92 4.17 -10.10 -3.07
C VAL A 92 4.42 -11.59 -3.21
N ASN A 93 5.67 -12.01 -3.51
CA ASN A 93 6.03 -13.42 -3.59
C ASN A 93 5.85 -14.15 -2.25
N LYS A 94 6.27 -13.52 -1.15
CA LYS A 94 6.11 -14.08 0.21
C LYS A 94 4.64 -14.25 0.61
N ASN A 95 3.77 -13.37 0.14
CA ASN A 95 2.35 -13.36 0.47
C ASN A 95 1.47 -14.02 -0.60
N LYS A 96 2.04 -14.76 -1.56
CA LYS A 96 1.30 -15.40 -2.64
C LYS A 96 0.11 -16.23 -2.16
N ASN A 97 0.28 -17.00 -1.09
CA ASN A 97 -0.80 -17.82 -0.53
C ASN A 97 -1.96 -16.97 0.02
N LYS A 98 -1.64 -15.81 0.59
CA LYS A 98 -2.66 -14.88 1.09
C LYS A 98 -3.48 -14.26 -0.04
N PHE A 99 -2.85 -13.94 -1.16
CA PHE A 99 -3.57 -13.52 -2.37
C PHE A 99 -4.55 -14.60 -2.85
N GLY A 100 -4.13 -15.89 -2.81
CA GLY A 100 -5.01 -17.01 -3.12
C GLY A 100 -6.22 -17.08 -2.19
N GLN A 101 -5.99 -16.97 -0.88
CA GLN A 101 -7.07 -16.97 0.12
C GLN A 101 -8.07 -15.83 -0.08
N ILE A 102 -7.59 -14.61 -0.31
CA ILE A 102 -8.47 -13.45 -0.55
C ILE A 102 -9.34 -13.67 -1.80
N ALA A 103 -8.78 -14.21 -2.87
CA ALA A 103 -9.53 -14.52 -4.07
C ALA A 103 -10.58 -15.61 -3.83
N GLU A 104 -10.21 -16.71 -3.14
CA GLU A 104 -11.14 -17.78 -2.79
C GLU A 104 -12.27 -17.30 -1.85
N ASP A 105 -11.94 -16.51 -0.85
CA ASP A 105 -12.92 -15.98 0.09
C ASP A 105 -13.91 -15.04 -0.62
N THR A 106 -13.42 -14.18 -1.50
CA THR A 106 -14.29 -13.31 -2.32
C THR A 106 -15.23 -14.13 -3.22
N ILE A 107 -14.73 -15.20 -3.86
CA ILE A 107 -15.51 -16.08 -4.70
C ILE A 107 -16.61 -16.79 -3.91
N LYS A 108 -16.28 -17.27 -2.70
CA LYS A 108 -17.26 -17.93 -1.80
C LYS A 108 -18.30 -16.96 -1.26
N GLU A 109 -17.91 -15.75 -0.88
CA GLU A 109 -18.82 -14.69 -0.41
C GLU A 109 -19.87 -14.33 -1.48
N GLU A 110 -19.48 -14.36 -2.75
CA GLU A 110 -20.38 -14.13 -3.88
C GLU A 110 -21.20 -15.39 -4.29
N GLY A 111 -21.06 -16.50 -3.56
CA GLY A 111 -21.86 -17.71 -3.77
C GLY A 111 -21.32 -18.66 -4.86
N TYR A 112 -20.06 -18.51 -5.26
CA TYR A 112 -19.43 -19.37 -6.26
C TYR A 112 -18.43 -20.35 -5.64
N SER A 113 -18.07 -21.40 -6.39
CA SER A 113 -17.13 -22.46 -5.98
C SER A 113 -16.04 -22.67 -7.03
N TYR A 114 -15.44 -21.60 -7.51
CA TYR A 114 -14.36 -21.69 -8.49
C TYR A 114 -12.99 -21.88 -7.83
N ASN A 115 -12.12 -22.64 -8.51
CA ASN A 115 -10.73 -22.78 -8.09
C ASN A 115 -9.90 -21.57 -8.51
N VAL A 116 -9.01 -21.15 -7.62
CA VAL A 116 -8.08 -20.04 -7.88
C VAL A 116 -6.70 -20.58 -8.20
N ASN A 117 -6.10 -20.06 -9.26
CA ASN A 117 -4.72 -20.32 -9.61
C ASN A 117 -3.96 -18.99 -9.77
N ILE A 118 -2.98 -18.75 -8.91
CA ILE A 118 -2.17 -17.54 -8.94
C ILE A 118 -0.78 -17.85 -9.49
N LYS A 119 -0.40 -17.11 -10.52
CA LYS A 119 0.94 -17.12 -11.09
C LYS A 119 1.57 -15.75 -10.92
N ILE A 120 2.77 -15.70 -10.34
CA ILE A 120 3.57 -14.49 -10.22
C ILE A 120 4.83 -14.70 -11.04
N GLY A 121 5.12 -13.80 -11.94
CA GLY A 121 6.27 -13.90 -12.80
C GLY A 121 6.33 -12.77 -13.84
N ASN A 122 7.30 -12.84 -14.70
CA ASN A 122 7.43 -11.93 -15.83
C ASN A 122 6.75 -12.55 -17.05
N PHE A 123 5.57 -12.04 -17.39
CA PHE A 123 4.79 -12.50 -18.53
C PHE A 123 4.77 -11.42 -19.61
N GLN A 124 4.98 -11.83 -20.86
CA GLN A 124 4.69 -10.98 -22.01
C GLN A 124 3.18 -11.04 -22.27
N PHE A 125 2.52 -9.89 -22.19
CA PHE A 125 1.12 -9.76 -22.57
C PHE A 125 1.06 -9.33 -24.05
N PRO A 126 0.13 -9.89 -24.81
CA PRO A 126 -0.11 -9.45 -26.18
C PRO A 126 -0.61 -8.01 -26.24
#